data_af57915ea1bf59779277091a57bfee9f
#
_entry.id   af57915ea1bf59779277091a57bfee9f
#
_cell.length_a   1.000
_cell.length_b   1.000
_cell.length_c   1.000
_cell.angle_alpha   90.00
_cell.angle_beta   90.00
_cell.angle_gamma   90.00
#
_symmetry.space_group_name_H-M   'P 1'
#
loop_
_entity.id
_entity.type
_entity.pdbx_description
1 polymer ?
#
loop_
_entity_poly.entity_id
_entity_poly.type
_entity_poly.pdbx_seq_one_letter_code
_entity_poly.pdbx_strand_id
1 'polypeptide(L)'
;MKAIVFDVDDTLYDLSTPFKQTCREIFPEDTDLDLEGAFLASRRYSDSVYALCLSGEMSMEEMYIYRFKNAFLDYGKKINALKALEFQAVYEEKQHEIKMTDAMRQLMQNLKEKVTLGIVTNGPAQHQWDKVNALGVMEWIPVGHVFISGALGVAKPDKRIFSRAAERMGILPQEICYVGDSFENDIVGAKAAGWNAVWYNHRGHQAAGDVKPDAVVRSEAELIACLEKISTKE
;
A
#
# COMPACT_ATOMS: atom_id res chain seq x y z
N MET A 1 1.74 6.41 -22.35
CA MET A 1 2.26 5.28 -21.55
C MET A 1 1.71 3.98 -22.09
N LYS A 2 2.52 2.90 -22.10
CA LYS A 2 2.01 1.55 -22.47
C LYS A 2 1.56 0.74 -21.27
N ALA A 3 2.05 1.05 -20.08
CA ALA A 3 1.61 0.41 -18.85
C ALA A 3 1.47 1.39 -17.69
N ILE A 4 0.52 1.07 -16.77
CA ILE A 4 0.40 1.69 -15.46
C ILE A 4 0.46 0.56 -14.43
N VAL A 5 1.36 0.69 -13.47
CA VAL A 5 1.61 -0.31 -12.42
C VAL A 5 1.38 0.34 -11.07
N PHE A 6 0.62 -0.33 -10.21
CA PHE A 6 0.19 0.20 -8.92
C PHE A 6 0.90 -0.49 -7.75
N ASP A 7 1.13 0.25 -6.68
CA ASP A 7 1.17 -0.34 -5.35
C ASP A 7 -0.23 -0.75 -4.90
N VAL A 8 -0.35 -1.47 -3.80
CA VAL A 8 -1.62 -1.94 -3.23
C VAL A 8 -2.02 -1.11 -2.01
N ASP A 9 -1.19 -1.15 -0.97
CA ASP A 9 -1.49 -0.54 0.31
C ASP A 9 -1.44 0.98 0.22
N ASP A 10 -2.46 1.68 0.72
CA ASP A 10 -2.60 3.14 0.65
C ASP A 10 -2.60 3.73 -0.78
N THR A 11 -2.74 2.88 -1.79
CA THR A 11 -2.80 3.27 -3.19
C THR A 11 -4.12 2.84 -3.86
N LEU A 12 -4.46 1.56 -3.80
CA LEU A 12 -5.73 1.04 -4.33
C LEU A 12 -6.88 1.09 -3.33
N TYR A 13 -6.57 1.18 -2.05
CA TYR A 13 -7.53 1.34 -0.96
C TYR A 13 -6.87 2.10 0.21
N ASP A 14 -7.69 2.72 1.06
CA ASP A 14 -7.19 3.38 2.28
C ASP A 14 -6.83 2.34 3.35
N LEU A 15 -5.53 2.17 3.60
CA LEU A 15 -4.97 1.23 4.56
C LEU A 15 -5.45 1.48 6.00
N SER A 16 -5.90 2.69 6.33
CA SER A 16 -6.45 3.02 7.65
C SER A 16 -7.88 2.52 7.85
N THR A 17 -8.60 2.20 6.78
CA THR A 17 -10.02 1.81 6.86
C THR A 17 -10.25 0.57 7.72
N PRO A 18 -9.55 -0.57 7.54
CA PRO A 18 -9.70 -1.73 8.41
C PRO A 18 -9.40 -1.42 9.88
N PHE A 19 -8.35 -0.63 10.15
CA PHE A 19 -7.98 -0.22 11.50
C PHE A 19 -9.09 0.62 12.16
N LYS A 20 -9.63 1.60 11.44
CA LYS A 20 -10.72 2.45 11.94
C LYS A 20 -12.01 1.66 12.19
N GLN A 21 -12.31 0.69 11.32
CA GLN A 21 -13.45 -0.22 11.52
C GLN A 21 -13.25 -1.08 12.78
N THR A 22 -12.05 -1.64 12.96
CA THR A 22 -11.70 -2.41 14.17
C THR A 22 -11.81 -1.55 15.44
N CYS A 23 -11.33 -0.29 15.40
CA CYS A 23 -11.49 0.60 16.55
C CYS A 23 -12.97 0.81 16.93
N ARG A 24 -13.82 1.04 15.94
CA ARG A 24 -15.27 1.24 16.19
C ARG A 24 -15.96 -0.01 16.73
N GLU A 25 -15.49 -1.19 16.36
CA GLU A 25 -16.02 -2.47 16.82
C GLU A 25 -15.53 -2.82 18.24
N ILE A 26 -14.23 -2.68 18.49
CA ILE A 26 -13.59 -3.07 19.76
C ILE A 26 -13.77 -2.00 20.85
N PHE A 27 -13.91 -0.73 20.46
CA PHE A 27 -13.99 0.43 21.34
C PHE A 27 -15.16 1.36 20.98
N PRO A 28 -16.40 0.88 20.94
CA PRO A 28 -17.55 1.66 20.46
C PRO A 28 -17.83 2.94 21.28
N GLU A 29 -17.41 2.96 22.56
CA GLU A 29 -17.56 4.14 23.43
C GLU A 29 -16.51 5.23 23.21
N ASP A 30 -15.38 4.93 22.54
CA ASP A 30 -14.25 5.87 22.39
C ASP A 30 -14.45 6.76 21.14
N THR A 31 -15.50 7.55 21.14
CA THR A 31 -15.85 8.41 19.98
C THR A 31 -14.84 9.52 19.72
N ASP A 32 -14.07 9.93 20.74
CA ASP A 32 -13.10 11.02 20.69
C ASP A 32 -11.67 10.56 20.36
N LEU A 33 -11.47 9.24 20.19
CA LEU A 33 -10.16 8.71 19.84
C LEU A 33 -9.74 9.18 18.44
N ASP A 34 -8.57 9.80 18.33
CA ASP A 34 -7.96 10.12 17.01
C ASP A 34 -7.54 8.83 16.29
N LEU A 35 -8.47 8.30 15.50
CA LEU A 35 -8.28 7.04 14.78
C LEU A 35 -7.20 7.12 13.71
N GLU A 36 -7.02 8.29 13.08
CA GLU A 36 -5.96 8.49 12.09
C GLU A 36 -4.59 8.52 12.75
N GLY A 37 -4.45 9.30 13.82
CA GLY A 37 -3.22 9.38 14.58
C GLY A 37 -2.83 8.03 15.19
N ALA A 38 -3.78 7.30 15.79
CA ALA A 38 -3.55 5.97 16.35
C ALA A 38 -3.13 4.95 15.27
N PHE A 39 -3.74 5.02 14.08
CA PHE A 39 -3.31 4.21 12.94
C PHE A 39 -1.86 4.49 12.54
N LEU A 40 -1.52 5.75 12.30
CA LEU A 40 -0.15 6.15 11.92
C LEU A 40 0.88 5.77 13.00
N ALA A 41 0.53 5.93 14.28
CA ALA A 41 1.36 5.47 15.38
C ALA A 41 1.56 3.95 15.35
N SER A 42 0.50 3.18 15.10
CA SER A 42 0.60 1.72 15.02
C SER A 42 1.54 1.26 13.88
N ARG A 43 1.53 1.96 12.75
CA ARG A 43 2.47 1.71 11.64
C ARG A 43 3.90 2.04 12.06
N ARG A 44 4.14 3.22 12.62
CA ARG A 44 5.46 3.65 13.10
C ARG A 44 6.06 2.66 14.11
N TYR A 45 5.26 2.18 15.08
CA TYR A 45 5.72 1.18 16.05
C TYR A 45 5.99 -0.17 15.40
N SER A 46 5.17 -0.60 14.44
CA SER A 46 5.41 -1.81 13.67
C SER A 46 6.75 -1.73 12.91
N ASP A 47 6.95 -0.65 12.16
CA ASP A 47 8.15 -0.47 11.34
C ASP A 47 9.43 -0.40 12.18
N SER A 48 9.36 0.20 13.39
CA SER A 48 10.51 0.34 14.29
C SER A 48 11.06 -0.99 14.81
N VAL A 49 10.27 -2.06 14.83
CA VAL A 49 10.66 -3.39 15.35
C VAL A 49 10.60 -4.50 14.30
N TYR A 50 10.18 -4.19 13.08
CA TYR A 50 9.99 -5.21 12.05
C TYR A 50 11.28 -5.98 11.72
N ALA A 51 12.44 -5.31 11.78
CA ALA A 51 13.73 -5.95 11.60
C ALA A 51 14.01 -7.04 12.66
N LEU A 52 13.55 -6.84 13.91
CA LEU A 52 13.66 -7.84 14.97
C LEU A 52 12.76 -9.07 14.71
N CYS A 53 11.61 -8.85 14.08
CA CYS A 53 10.78 -9.98 13.66
C CYS A 53 11.44 -10.79 12.54
N LEU A 54 12.08 -10.13 11.58
CA LEU A 54 12.80 -10.80 10.51
C LEU A 54 14.03 -11.58 10.99
N SER A 55 14.73 -11.09 12.02
CA SER A 55 15.86 -11.80 12.63
C SER A 55 15.44 -12.93 13.59
N GLY A 56 14.14 -13.00 13.95
CA GLY A 56 13.63 -13.94 14.95
C GLY A 56 13.88 -13.53 16.41
N GLU A 57 14.37 -12.32 16.65
CA GLU A 57 14.58 -11.76 18.00
C GLU A 57 13.25 -11.33 18.66
N MET A 58 12.21 -11.11 17.87
CA MET A 58 10.86 -10.79 18.32
C MET A 58 9.85 -11.63 17.53
N SER A 59 8.86 -12.22 18.20
CA SER A 59 7.77 -12.88 17.52
C SER A 59 6.79 -11.87 16.91
N MET A 60 6.00 -12.28 15.92
CA MET A 60 4.93 -11.46 15.35
C MET A 60 3.88 -11.08 16.41
N GLU A 61 3.57 -11.99 17.32
CA GLU A 61 2.64 -11.74 18.42
C GLU A 61 3.14 -10.64 19.36
N GLU A 62 4.42 -10.68 19.74
CA GLU A 62 5.04 -9.62 20.54
C GLU A 62 5.01 -8.27 19.81
N MET A 63 5.26 -8.25 18.50
CA MET A 63 5.14 -7.03 17.68
C MET A 63 3.71 -6.51 17.68
N TYR A 64 2.69 -7.37 17.54
CA TYR A 64 1.28 -6.95 17.57
C TYR A 64 0.90 -6.32 18.92
N ILE A 65 1.33 -6.94 20.02
CA ILE A 65 1.13 -6.39 21.35
C ILE A 65 1.85 -5.05 21.50
N TYR A 66 3.10 -4.99 21.10
CA TYR A 66 3.94 -3.79 21.19
C TYR A 66 3.32 -2.61 20.43
N ARG A 67 2.99 -2.81 19.14
CA ARG A 67 2.51 -1.72 18.29
C ARG A 67 1.19 -1.14 18.76
N PHE A 68 0.21 -1.98 19.11
CA PHE A 68 -1.11 -1.50 19.50
C PHE A 68 -1.13 -0.91 20.90
N LYS A 69 -0.41 -1.50 21.88
CA LYS A 69 -0.30 -0.90 23.20
C LYS A 69 0.30 0.49 23.16
N ASN A 70 1.38 0.67 22.44
CA ASN A 70 2.04 1.97 22.35
C ASN A 70 1.26 2.97 21.49
N ALA A 71 0.70 2.53 20.35
CA ALA A 71 -0.12 3.40 19.51
C ALA A 71 -1.33 3.96 20.26
N PHE A 72 -2.09 3.10 20.94
CA PHE A 72 -3.24 3.57 21.72
C PHE A 72 -2.83 4.41 22.93
N LEU A 73 -1.69 4.08 23.57
CA LEU A 73 -1.18 4.87 24.71
C LEU A 73 -0.83 6.29 24.30
N ASP A 74 -0.23 6.51 23.13
CA ASP A 74 0.09 7.84 22.57
C ASP A 74 -1.18 8.72 22.46
N TYR A 75 -2.35 8.09 22.28
CA TYR A 75 -3.66 8.76 22.17
C TYR A 75 -4.53 8.59 23.43
N GLY A 76 -3.87 8.38 24.57
CA GLY A 76 -4.52 8.38 25.89
C GLY A 76 -5.28 7.11 26.27
N LYS A 77 -5.24 6.07 25.41
CA LYS A 77 -5.94 4.81 25.67
C LYS A 77 -4.98 3.69 26.08
N LYS A 78 -5.13 3.19 27.31
CA LYS A 78 -4.32 2.07 27.80
C LYS A 78 -5.04 0.75 27.55
N ILE A 79 -4.41 -0.15 26.81
CA ILE A 79 -4.89 -1.53 26.59
C ILE A 79 -3.88 -2.55 27.12
N ASN A 80 -4.35 -3.74 27.50
CA ASN A 80 -3.48 -4.86 27.90
C ASN A 80 -3.10 -5.74 26.68
N ALA A 81 -2.26 -6.74 26.91
CA ALA A 81 -1.80 -7.63 25.84
C ALA A 81 -2.96 -8.43 25.20
N LEU A 82 -3.88 -8.94 26.00
CA LEU A 82 -5.03 -9.69 25.47
C LEU A 82 -5.91 -8.83 24.55
N LYS A 83 -6.17 -7.57 24.94
CA LYS A 83 -6.94 -6.63 24.11
C LYS A 83 -6.19 -6.25 22.83
N ALA A 84 -4.86 -6.17 22.86
CA ALA A 84 -4.07 -5.94 21.67
C ALA A 84 -4.13 -7.12 20.68
N LEU A 85 -4.14 -8.35 21.18
CA LEU A 85 -4.31 -9.55 20.35
C LEU A 85 -5.72 -9.70 19.79
N GLU A 86 -6.74 -9.40 20.61
CA GLU A 86 -8.13 -9.32 20.15
C GLU A 86 -8.27 -8.27 19.03
N PHE A 87 -7.66 -7.10 19.21
CA PHE A 87 -7.64 -6.05 18.18
C PHE A 87 -6.97 -6.56 16.89
N GLN A 88 -5.83 -7.26 17.00
CA GLN A 88 -5.15 -7.84 15.85
C GLN A 88 -6.04 -8.82 15.08
N ALA A 89 -6.73 -9.72 15.79
CA ALA A 89 -7.59 -10.73 15.16
C ALA A 89 -8.72 -10.07 14.34
N VAL A 90 -9.43 -9.11 14.96
CA VAL A 90 -10.51 -8.38 14.26
C VAL A 90 -9.94 -7.52 13.12
N TYR A 91 -8.76 -6.91 13.32
CA TYR A 91 -8.10 -6.14 12.27
C TYR A 91 -7.74 -6.99 11.04
N GLU A 92 -7.27 -8.22 11.25
CA GLU A 92 -7.00 -9.18 10.16
C GLU A 92 -8.30 -9.56 9.42
N GLU A 93 -9.40 -9.80 10.13
CA GLU A 93 -10.70 -10.05 9.51
C GLU A 93 -11.13 -8.87 8.62
N LYS A 94 -11.01 -7.62 9.12
CA LYS A 94 -11.34 -6.43 8.32
C LYS A 94 -10.43 -6.24 7.10
N GLN A 95 -9.20 -6.74 7.14
CA GLN A 95 -8.30 -6.71 5.97
C GLN A 95 -8.76 -7.63 4.84
N HIS A 96 -9.58 -8.63 5.10
CA HIS A 96 -10.22 -9.45 4.05
C HIS A 96 -11.46 -8.78 3.42
N GLU A 97 -11.97 -7.71 4.05
CA GLU A 97 -13.14 -6.96 3.58
C GLU A 97 -12.79 -5.66 2.84
N ILE A 98 -11.50 -5.43 2.57
CA ILE A 98 -11.03 -4.21 1.90
C ILE A 98 -11.64 -4.07 0.50
N LYS A 99 -11.91 -2.83 0.10
CA LYS A 99 -12.51 -2.53 -1.20
C LYS A 99 -11.91 -1.26 -1.79
N MET A 100 -11.76 -1.25 -3.09
CA MET A 100 -11.56 -0.01 -3.82
C MET A 100 -12.85 0.82 -3.81
N THR A 101 -12.72 2.13 -3.92
CA THR A 101 -13.86 3.02 -4.18
C THR A 101 -14.47 2.71 -5.55
N ASP A 102 -15.72 3.06 -5.75
CA ASP A 102 -16.38 2.92 -7.07
C ASP A 102 -15.65 3.74 -8.14
N ALA A 103 -15.13 4.91 -7.77
CA ALA A 103 -14.36 5.76 -8.68
C ALA A 103 -13.05 5.09 -9.12
N MET A 104 -12.31 4.46 -8.17
CA MET A 104 -11.10 3.71 -8.50
C MET A 104 -11.41 2.48 -9.37
N ARG A 105 -12.47 1.74 -9.07
CA ARG A 105 -12.92 0.61 -9.90
C ARG A 105 -13.25 1.05 -11.33
N GLN A 106 -13.96 2.18 -11.48
CA GLN A 106 -14.28 2.74 -12.81
C GLN A 106 -13.00 3.19 -13.54
N LEU A 107 -12.03 3.78 -12.83
CA LEU A 107 -10.73 4.11 -13.42
C LEU A 107 -10.02 2.85 -13.94
N MET A 108 -9.94 1.77 -13.14
CA MET A 108 -9.31 0.52 -13.57
C MET A 108 -9.97 -0.04 -14.83
N GLN A 109 -11.32 0.00 -14.90
CA GLN A 109 -12.10 -0.41 -16.06
C GLN A 109 -11.75 0.42 -17.31
N ASN A 110 -11.61 1.74 -17.15
CA ASN A 110 -11.27 2.64 -18.25
C ASN A 110 -9.82 2.48 -18.73
N LEU A 111 -8.91 2.19 -17.81
CA LEU A 111 -7.48 2.07 -18.11
C LEU A 111 -7.16 0.75 -18.82
N LYS A 112 -7.80 -0.37 -18.47
CA LYS A 112 -7.49 -1.68 -19.07
C LYS A 112 -7.70 -1.72 -20.58
N GLU A 113 -8.58 -0.86 -21.11
CA GLU A 113 -8.84 -0.76 -22.55
C GLU A 113 -7.76 0.06 -23.29
N LYS A 114 -6.87 0.77 -22.57
CA LYS A 114 -5.92 1.71 -23.13
C LYS A 114 -4.47 1.31 -22.90
N VAL A 115 -4.20 0.72 -21.75
CA VAL A 115 -2.83 0.39 -21.30
C VAL A 115 -2.80 -0.95 -20.56
N THR A 116 -1.62 -1.56 -20.52
CA THR A 116 -1.40 -2.73 -19.68
C THR A 116 -1.39 -2.34 -18.21
N LEU A 117 -2.08 -3.09 -17.37
CA LEU A 117 -2.10 -2.86 -15.93
C LEU A 117 -1.26 -3.91 -15.18
N GLY A 118 -0.67 -3.50 -14.06
CA GLY A 118 0.11 -4.38 -13.21
C GLY A 118 0.15 -3.92 -11.76
N ILE A 119 0.70 -4.77 -10.90
CA ILE A 119 0.94 -4.52 -9.47
C ILE A 119 2.40 -4.83 -9.14
N VAL A 120 3.04 -3.94 -8.37
CA VAL A 120 4.30 -4.24 -7.66
C VAL A 120 4.10 -3.82 -6.20
N THR A 121 4.10 -4.78 -5.27
CA THR A 121 3.81 -4.53 -3.86
C THR A 121 4.79 -5.22 -2.93
N ASN A 122 5.07 -4.61 -1.77
CA ASN A 122 5.90 -5.18 -0.71
C ASN A 122 5.04 -5.92 0.32
N GLY A 123 5.48 -7.10 0.72
CA GLY A 123 4.90 -7.87 1.81
C GLY A 123 5.04 -9.37 1.65
N PRO A 124 4.62 -10.16 2.67
CA PRO A 124 4.55 -11.61 2.58
C PRO A 124 3.64 -12.06 1.43
N ALA A 125 4.05 -13.07 0.68
CA ALA A 125 3.37 -13.49 -0.55
C ALA A 125 1.87 -13.75 -0.35
N GLN A 126 1.51 -14.60 0.61
CA GLN A 126 0.11 -14.95 0.86
C GLN A 126 -0.72 -13.74 1.28
N HIS A 127 -0.21 -12.92 2.21
CA HIS A 127 -0.92 -11.75 2.71
C HIS A 127 -1.22 -10.72 1.60
N GLN A 128 -0.29 -10.49 0.67
CA GLN A 128 -0.54 -9.59 -0.46
C GLN A 128 -1.49 -10.21 -1.49
N TRP A 129 -1.43 -11.54 -1.71
CA TRP A 129 -2.41 -12.23 -2.55
C TRP A 129 -3.83 -12.15 -1.99
N ASP A 130 -4.00 -12.25 -0.66
CA ASP A 130 -5.31 -12.13 -0.02
C ASP A 130 -5.91 -10.74 -0.28
N LYS A 131 -5.10 -9.68 -0.20
CA LYS A 131 -5.52 -8.31 -0.54
C LYS A 131 -5.85 -8.15 -2.03
N VAL A 132 -5.00 -8.65 -2.92
CA VAL A 132 -5.23 -8.64 -4.38
C VAL A 132 -6.57 -9.29 -4.72
N ASN A 133 -6.88 -10.42 -4.07
CA ASN A 133 -8.14 -11.13 -4.25
C ASN A 133 -9.32 -10.36 -3.65
N ALA A 134 -9.19 -9.83 -2.42
CA ALA A 134 -10.25 -9.04 -1.77
C ALA A 134 -10.62 -7.79 -2.57
N LEU A 135 -9.62 -7.11 -3.16
CA LEU A 135 -9.83 -5.94 -4.03
C LEU A 135 -10.43 -6.30 -5.40
N GLY A 136 -10.42 -7.58 -5.79
CA GLY A 136 -10.95 -8.05 -7.07
C GLY A 136 -10.16 -7.55 -8.28
N VAL A 137 -8.89 -7.17 -8.13
CA VAL A 137 -8.08 -6.54 -9.20
C VAL A 137 -7.80 -7.47 -10.38
N MET A 138 -7.99 -8.78 -10.20
CA MET A 138 -7.83 -9.77 -11.26
C MET A 138 -8.84 -9.60 -12.43
N GLU A 139 -9.87 -8.77 -12.23
CA GLU A 139 -10.81 -8.36 -13.29
C GLU A 139 -10.11 -7.51 -14.37
N TRP A 140 -9.02 -6.82 -14.00
CA TRP A 140 -8.30 -5.89 -14.88
C TRP A 140 -6.83 -6.24 -15.07
N ILE A 141 -6.22 -6.96 -14.14
CA ILE A 141 -4.78 -7.24 -14.09
C ILE A 141 -4.54 -8.75 -14.20
N PRO A 142 -3.86 -9.23 -15.23
CA PRO A 142 -3.50 -10.65 -15.35
C PRO A 142 -2.60 -11.10 -14.19
N VAL A 143 -2.77 -12.33 -13.72
CA VAL A 143 -1.95 -12.91 -12.64
C VAL A 143 -0.44 -12.79 -12.89
N GLY A 144 -0.02 -12.88 -14.15
CA GLY A 144 1.38 -12.72 -14.57
C GLY A 144 1.93 -11.30 -14.41
N HIS A 145 1.08 -10.29 -14.15
CA HIS A 145 1.44 -8.89 -13.94
C HIS A 145 1.33 -8.46 -12.47
N VAL A 146 1.23 -9.41 -11.54
CA VAL A 146 1.26 -9.18 -10.10
C VAL A 146 2.61 -9.61 -9.55
N PHE A 147 3.35 -8.65 -9.00
CA PHE A 147 4.72 -8.83 -8.50
C PHE A 147 4.76 -8.52 -7.01
N ILE A 148 4.92 -9.56 -6.18
CA ILE A 148 4.94 -9.46 -4.72
C ILE A 148 6.36 -9.73 -4.22
N SER A 149 6.91 -8.84 -3.40
CA SER A 149 8.29 -8.92 -2.92
C SER A 149 8.60 -10.22 -2.20
N GLY A 150 7.67 -10.73 -1.38
CA GLY A 150 7.83 -11.98 -0.64
C GLY A 150 7.90 -13.22 -1.54
N ALA A 151 7.30 -13.17 -2.74
CA ALA A 151 7.41 -14.25 -3.72
C ALA A 151 8.68 -14.13 -4.58
N LEU A 152 9.19 -12.89 -4.76
CA LEU A 152 10.33 -12.61 -5.64
C LEU A 152 11.67 -12.58 -4.91
N GLY A 153 11.68 -12.52 -3.57
CA GLY A 153 12.89 -12.37 -2.76
C GLY A 153 13.62 -11.03 -2.95
N VAL A 154 12.91 -10.03 -3.45
CA VAL A 154 13.41 -8.65 -3.63
C VAL A 154 12.26 -7.68 -3.43
N ALA A 155 12.50 -6.60 -2.67
CA ALA A 155 11.48 -5.63 -2.28
C ALA A 155 11.82 -4.22 -2.81
N LYS A 156 10.80 -3.37 -3.00
CA LYS A 156 10.97 -1.94 -3.20
C LYS A 156 11.72 -1.35 -2.00
N PRO A 157 12.63 -0.39 -2.16
CA PRO A 157 12.93 0.38 -3.37
C PRO A 157 13.99 -0.25 -4.29
N ASP A 158 14.40 -1.51 -4.09
CA ASP A 158 15.39 -2.14 -4.95
C ASP A 158 14.87 -2.19 -6.40
N LYS A 159 15.62 -1.54 -7.30
CA LYS A 159 15.26 -1.45 -8.73
C LYS A 159 15.05 -2.82 -9.40
N ARG A 160 15.60 -3.91 -8.84
CA ARG A 160 15.47 -5.26 -9.40
C ARG A 160 14.03 -5.75 -9.44
N ILE A 161 13.16 -5.36 -8.49
CA ILE A 161 11.75 -5.76 -8.55
C ILE A 161 11.03 -5.11 -9.73
N PHE A 162 11.30 -3.83 -9.98
CA PHE A 162 10.75 -3.08 -11.12
C PHE A 162 11.29 -3.60 -12.44
N SER A 163 12.61 -3.89 -12.53
CA SER A 163 13.22 -4.44 -13.75
C SER A 163 12.61 -5.80 -14.12
N ARG A 164 12.41 -6.70 -13.13
CA ARG A 164 11.74 -7.99 -13.36
C ARG A 164 10.30 -7.82 -13.83
N ALA A 165 9.58 -6.83 -13.29
CA ALA A 165 8.23 -6.53 -13.72
C ALA A 165 8.19 -6.04 -15.17
N ALA A 166 9.06 -5.09 -15.55
CA ALA A 166 9.18 -4.59 -16.93
C ALA A 166 9.51 -5.71 -17.92
N GLU A 167 10.50 -6.53 -17.59
CA GLU A 167 10.91 -7.68 -18.40
C GLU A 167 9.76 -8.67 -18.62
N ARG A 168 9.06 -9.04 -17.54
CA ARG A 168 7.95 -9.99 -17.61
C ARG A 168 6.73 -9.45 -18.36
N MET A 169 6.50 -8.14 -18.28
CA MET A 169 5.45 -7.46 -19.04
C MET A 169 5.85 -7.20 -20.49
N GLY A 170 7.14 -7.32 -20.84
CA GLY A 170 7.67 -7.04 -22.16
C GLY A 170 7.57 -5.55 -22.58
N ILE A 171 7.63 -4.64 -21.60
CA ILE A 171 7.45 -3.19 -21.81
C ILE A 171 8.71 -2.45 -21.38
N LEU A 172 9.13 -1.47 -22.17
CA LEU A 172 10.32 -0.68 -21.87
C LEU A 172 10.10 0.20 -20.62
N PRO A 173 11.10 0.35 -19.75
CA PRO A 173 10.98 1.12 -18.49
C PRO A 173 10.38 2.51 -18.66
N GLN A 174 10.81 3.28 -19.64
CA GLN A 174 10.33 4.64 -19.93
C GLN A 174 8.86 4.70 -20.43
N GLU A 175 8.28 3.57 -20.77
CA GLU A 175 6.87 3.44 -21.20
C GLU A 175 5.94 3.00 -20.07
N ILE A 176 6.50 2.75 -18.88
CA ILE A 176 5.76 2.34 -17.68
C ILE A 176 5.64 3.52 -16.74
N CYS A 177 4.45 3.70 -16.16
CA CYS A 177 4.20 4.62 -15.07
C CYS A 177 3.86 3.83 -13.81
N TYR A 178 4.59 4.07 -12.74
CA TYR A 178 4.31 3.53 -11.41
C TYR A 178 3.48 4.51 -10.60
N VAL A 179 2.54 4.00 -9.82
CA VAL A 179 1.66 4.76 -8.91
C VAL A 179 1.79 4.18 -7.51
N GLY A 180 2.17 4.99 -6.54
CA GLY A 180 2.27 4.55 -5.15
C GLY A 180 2.31 5.72 -4.17
N ASP A 181 2.12 5.42 -2.88
CA ASP A 181 2.05 6.40 -1.79
C ASP A 181 3.40 6.62 -1.09
N SER A 182 4.27 5.61 -1.08
CA SER A 182 5.56 5.66 -0.39
C SER A 182 6.62 6.33 -1.24
N PHE A 183 7.09 7.52 -0.81
CA PHE A 183 8.13 8.23 -1.56
C PHE A 183 9.39 7.38 -1.75
N GLU A 184 9.90 6.76 -0.68
CA GLU A 184 11.13 5.98 -0.73
C GLU A 184 10.97 4.67 -1.49
N ASN A 185 9.96 3.89 -1.16
CA ASN A 185 9.77 2.56 -1.77
C ASN A 185 9.32 2.66 -3.23
N ASP A 186 8.36 3.54 -3.51
CA ASP A 186 7.67 3.58 -4.79
C ASP A 186 8.36 4.54 -5.76
N ILE A 187 8.55 5.79 -5.31
CA ILE A 187 9.03 6.84 -6.23
C ILE A 187 10.53 6.68 -6.48
N VAL A 188 11.32 6.58 -5.42
CA VAL A 188 12.77 6.38 -5.56
C VAL A 188 13.07 5.07 -6.29
N GLY A 189 12.38 3.98 -5.93
CA GLY A 189 12.58 2.68 -6.56
C GLY A 189 12.21 2.65 -8.05
N ALA A 190 11.03 3.17 -8.42
CA ALA A 190 10.59 3.25 -9.81
C ALA A 190 11.50 4.15 -10.66
N LYS A 191 11.86 5.32 -10.16
CA LYS A 191 12.78 6.26 -10.86
C LYS A 191 14.17 5.65 -11.04
N ALA A 192 14.69 4.91 -10.04
CA ALA A 192 15.97 4.21 -10.14
C ALA A 192 15.96 3.07 -11.19
N ALA A 193 14.76 2.53 -11.50
CA ALA A 193 14.56 1.55 -12.56
C ALA A 193 14.28 2.19 -13.94
N GLY A 194 14.25 3.51 -14.05
CA GLY A 194 13.98 4.25 -15.29
C GLY A 194 12.49 4.37 -15.63
N TRP A 195 11.58 4.09 -14.68
CA TRP A 195 10.14 4.25 -14.86
C TRP A 195 9.70 5.70 -14.63
N ASN A 196 8.54 6.06 -15.17
CA ASN A 196 7.82 7.24 -14.70
C ASN A 196 7.14 6.92 -13.37
N ALA A 197 6.93 7.94 -12.52
CA ALA A 197 6.35 7.75 -11.21
C ALA A 197 5.37 8.86 -10.84
N VAL A 198 4.17 8.49 -10.44
CA VAL A 198 3.15 9.35 -9.85
C VAL A 198 3.11 9.09 -8.36
N TRP A 199 3.40 10.10 -7.57
CA TRP A 199 3.32 10.02 -6.11
C TRP A 199 1.91 10.36 -5.63
N TYR A 200 1.19 9.35 -5.14
CA TYR A 200 -0.13 9.52 -4.51
C TYR A 200 0.02 9.90 -3.04
N ASN A 201 0.35 11.16 -2.80
CA ASN A 201 0.66 11.71 -1.48
C ASN A 201 -0.59 12.23 -0.75
N HIS A 202 -1.59 11.40 -0.56
CA HIS A 202 -2.84 11.78 0.11
C HIS A 202 -2.69 11.97 1.63
N ARG A 203 -1.63 11.42 2.25
CA ARG A 203 -1.35 11.61 3.68
C ARG A 203 -0.42 12.79 3.97
N GLY A 204 0.05 13.52 2.96
CA GLY A 204 0.86 14.73 3.14
C GLY A 204 2.29 14.46 3.62
N HIS A 205 2.86 13.29 3.28
CA HIS A 205 4.25 12.97 3.61
C HIS A 205 5.23 13.94 2.95
N GLN A 206 6.39 14.13 3.59
CA GLN A 206 7.47 14.91 3.02
C GLN A 206 8.38 14.03 2.15
N ALA A 207 8.79 14.57 1.01
CA ALA A 207 9.77 13.90 0.17
C ALA A 207 11.13 13.87 0.87
N ALA A 208 11.77 12.69 0.88
CA ALA A 208 13.13 12.52 1.39
C ALA A 208 14.11 12.43 0.21
N GLY A 209 15.01 13.41 0.06
CA GLY A 209 16.05 13.44 -0.98
C GLY A 209 15.63 14.19 -2.26
N ASP A 210 16.46 14.04 -3.31
CA ASP A 210 16.42 14.86 -4.53
C ASP A 210 15.64 14.23 -5.70
N VAL A 211 15.13 13.02 -5.54
CA VAL A 211 14.36 12.32 -6.57
C VAL A 211 13.05 13.06 -6.82
N LYS A 212 12.74 13.32 -8.09
CA LYS A 212 11.50 14.02 -8.46
C LYS A 212 10.51 13.05 -9.11
N PRO A 213 9.29 12.91 -8.55
CA PRO A 213 8.20 12.24 -9.24
C PRO A 213 7.80 13.03 -10.50
N ASP A 214 7.22 12.34 -11.48
CA ASP A 214 6.71 12.99 -12.70
C ASP A 214 5.39 13.74 -12.42
N ALA A 215 4.64 13.29 -11.39
CA ALA A 215 3.50 14.02 -10.84
C ALA A 215 3.35 13.72 -9.34
N VAL A 216 2.77 14.69 -8.62
CA VAL A 216 2.32 14.52 -7.22
C VAL A 216 0.83 14.81 -7.17
N VAL A 217 0.05 13.86 -6.66
CA VAL A 217 -1.41 13.98 -6.49
C VAL A 217 -1.76 13.72 -5.04
N ARG A 218 -2.75 14.45 -4.51
CA ARG A 218 -3.10 14.45 -3.08
C ARG A 218 -4.51 13.99 -2.78
N SER A 219 -5.28 13.67 -3.81
CA SER A 219 -6.61 13.11 -3.67
C SER A 219 -6.87 12.06 -4.74
N GLU A 220 -7.85 11.20 -4.51
CA GLU A 220 -8.28 10.21 -5.49
C GLU A 220 -8.75 10.88 -6.79
N ALA A 221 -9.46 12.01 -6.68
CA ALA A 221 -9.91 12.75 -7.86
C ALA A 221 -8.73 13.29 -8.71
N GLU A 222 -7.67 13.81 -8.06
CA GLU A 222 -6.44 14.20 -8.76
C GLU A 222 -5.72 13.02 -9.39
N LEU A 223 -5.68 11.87 -8.69
CA LEU A 223 -5.08 10.64 -9.20
C LEU A 223 -5.81 10.18 -10.47
N ILE A 224 -7.14 10.11 -10.42
CA ILE A 224 -7.97 9.72 -11.57
C ILE A 224 -7.70 10.63 -12.77
N ALA A 225 -7.78 11.95 -12.58
CA ALA A 225 -7.54 12.92 -13.64
C ALA A 225 -6.11 12.82 -14.22
N CYS A 226 -5.11 12.58 -13.37
CA CYS A 226 -3.72 12.39 -13.79
C CYS A 226 -3.57 11.13 -14.66
N LEU A 227 -4.11 9.98 -14.22
CA LEU A 227 -3.97 8.70 -14.92
C LEU A 227 -4.75 8.66 -16.23
N GLU A 228 -5.92 9.24 -16.28
CA GLU A 228 -6.67 9.40 -17.54
C GLU A 228 -5.87 10.21 -18.57
N LYS A 229 -5.25 11.32 -18.15
CA LYS A 229 -4.43 12.16 -19.01
C LYS A 229 -3.20 11.43 -19.56
N ILE A 230 -2.50 10.64 -18.75
CA ILE A 230 -1.29 9.94 -19.20
C ILE A 230 -1.60 8.69 -20.02
N SER A 231 -2.78 8.08 -19.85
CA SER A 231 -3.24 6.94 -20.64
C SER A 231 -3.68 7.30 -22.07
N THR A 232 -3.98 8.58 -22.34
CA THR A 232 -4.42 9.08 -23.65
C THR A 232 -3.32 9.75 -24.48
N LYS A 233 -2.10 9.92 -23.92
CA LYS A 233 -0.97 10.44 -24.70
C LYS A 233 -0.39 9.33 -25.57
N GLU A 234 -0.57 9.46 -26.89
CA GLU A 234 0.20 8.76 -27.92
C GLU A 234 1.70 9.03 -27.83
#